data_5df5976c0f7c6e065793744884e44d3a
#
_entry.id   5df5976c0f7c6e065793744884e44d3a
#
_cell.length_a   1.000
_cell.length_b   1.000
_cell.length_c   1.000
_cell.angle_alpha   90.00
_cell.angle_beta   90.00
_cell.angle_gamma   90.00
#
_symmetry.space_group_name_H-M   'P 1'
#
loop_
_entity.id
_entity.type
_entity.pdbx_description
1 polymer ?
#
loop_
_entity_poly.entity_id
_entity_poly.type
_entity_poly.pdbx_seq_one_letter_code
_entity_poly.pdbx_strand_id
1 'polypeptide(L)'
;ASLTVGVLSRLVKSLVSLSAGILLGTSLLNVLPEAFESKTASPQMLFAALLGGLLFFWLLEKVELYRHVHHHEGDGHDHHHHFDADQAGKGGLAVLVGDGIHNFCDGVIIAAAFLADAKLGMATALAIVAHEIPQEVGDFIVLLNAGLSRRRALLFNALSGLASVIGGVLVDSGMFDWDAS
;
A
#
# COMPACT_ATOMS: atom_id res chain seq x y z
N ALA A 1 4.99 24.76 -18.33
CA ALA A 1 5.48 23.58 -17.58
C ALA A 1 5.15 23.67 -16.08
N SER A 2 5.38 24.83 -15.41
CA SER A 2 5.15 24.97 -13.96
C SER A 2 3.66 24.89 -13.53
N LEU A 3 2.74 25.37 -14.38
CA LEU A 3 1.29 25.30 -14.10
C LEU A 3 0.76 23.86 -14.12
N THR A 4 1.24 23.03 -15.04
CA THR A 4 0.90 21.61 -15.15
C THR A 4 1.39 20.80 -13.95
N VAL A 5 2.61 21.07 -13.48
CA VAL A 5 3.17 20.39 -12.29
C VAL A 5 2.40 20.76 -11.02
N GLY A 6 2.05 22.05 -10.86
CA GLY A 6 1.25 22.51 -9.71
C GLY A 6 -0.17 21.92 -9.67
N VAL A 7 -0.82 21.78 -10.82
CA VAL A 7 -2.14 21.14 -10.93
C VAL A 7 -2.04 19.65 -10.61
N LEU A 8 -1.04 18.97 -11.19
CA LEU A 8 -0.80 17.54 -10.93
C LEU A 8 -0.54 17.26 -9.45
N SER A 9 0.32 18.05 -8.80
CA SER A 9 0.61 17.94 -7.37
C SER A 9 -0.63 18.12 -6.49
N ARG A 10 -1.51 19.07 -6.82
CA ARG A 10 -2.78 19.25 -6.09
C ARG A 10 -3.73 18.08 -6.30
N LEU A 11 -3.82 17.57 -7.51
CA LEU A 11 -4.66 16.43 -7.86
C LEU A 11 -4.22 15.17 -7.11
N VAL A 12 -2.93 14.87 -7.08
CA VAL A 12 -2.38 13.74 -6.32
C VAL A 12 -2.69 13.88 -4.83
N LYS A 13 -2.45 15.05 -4.23
CA LYS A 13 -2.78 15.29 -2.81
C LYS A 13 -4.26 15.10 -2.52
N SER A 14 -5.15 15.57 -3.40
CA SER A 14 -6.59 15.41 -3.24
C SER A 14 -7.03 13.96 -3.37
N LEU A 15 -6.44 13.20 -4.29
CA LEU A 15 -6.70 11.77 -4.46
C LEU A 15 -6.26 10.98 -3.23
N VAL A 16 -5.07 11.24 -2.69
CA VAL A 16 -4.57 10.60 -1.46
C VAL A 16 -5.49 10.90 -0.28
N SER A 17 -5.92 12.15 -0.11
CA SER A 17 -6.84 12.52 0.98
C SER A 17 -8.21 11.87 0.81
N LEU A 18 -8.71 11.80 -0.41
CA LEU A 18 -9.99 11.16 -0.71
C LEU A 18 -9.94 9.65 -0.45
N SER A 19 -8.89 8.96 -0.93
CA SER A 19 -8.72 7.53 -0.71
C SER A 19 -8.59 7.18 0.77
N ALA A 20 -7.78 7.93 1.52
CA ALA A 20 -7.67 7.76 2.97
C ALA A 20 -9.04 7.92 3.66
N GLY A 21 -9.83 8.91 3.25
CA GLY A 21 -11.18 9.14 3.77
C GLY A 21 -12.13 7.99 3.44
N ILE A 22 -12.09 7.48 2.21
CA ILE A 22 -12.94 6.35 1.77
C ILE A 22 -12.54 5.07 2.52
N LEU A 23 -11.25 4.75 2.61
CA LEU A 23 -10.76 3.57 3.34
C LEU A 23 -11.14 3.61 4.82
N LEU A 24 -10.92 4.75 5.46
CA LEU A 24 -11.29 4.93 6.87
C LEU A 24 -12.81 4.84 7.08
N GLY A 25 -13.57 5.48 6.19
CA GLY A 25 -15.03 5.43 6.21
C GLY A 25 -15.55 4.02 6.02
N THR A 26 -15.05 3.30 5.03
CA THR A 26 -15.43 1.90 4.77
C THR A 26 -15.09 1.01 5.96
N SER A 27 -13.90 1.14 6.53
CA SER A 27 -13.47 0.34 7.67
C SER A 27 -14.32 0.59 8.92
N LEU A 28 -14.60 1.87 9.25
CA LEU A 28 -15.31 2.23 10.48
C LEU A 28 -16.83 2.13 10.37
N LEU A 29 -17.40 2.40 9.19
CA LEU A 29 -18.85 2.49 9.01
C LEU A 29 -19.48 1.23 8.40
N ASN A 30 -18.68 0.37 7.79
CA ASN A 30 -19.15 -0.88 7.19
C ASN A 30 -18.48 -2.11 7.82
N VAL A 31 -17.16 -2.27 7.65
CA VAL A 31 -16.45 -3.50 8.06
C VAL A 31 -16.53 -3.72 9.56
N LEU A 32 -16.25 -2.71 10.35
CA LEU A 32 -16.24 -2.84 11.81
C LEU A 32 -17.64 -3.14 12.40
N PRO A 33 -18.72 -2.42 12.03
CA PRO A 33 -20.08 -2.78 12.45
C PRO A 33 -20.49 -4.19 12.05
N GLU A 34 -20.22 -4.59 10.79
CA GLU A 34 -20.54 -5.94 10.31
C GLU A 34 -19.80 -7.03 11.10
N ALA A 35 -18.52 -6.81 11.41
CA ALA A 35 -17.73 -7.70 12.25
C ALA A 35 -18.33 -7.85 13.67
N PHE A 36 -18.89 -6.77 14.24
CA PHE A 36 -19.60 -6.84 15.53
C PHE A 36 -20.93 -7.57 15.44
N GLU A 37 -21.65 -7.42 14.33
CA GLU A 37 -22.95 -8.07 14.10
C GLU A 37 -22.80 -9.57 13.83
N SER A 38 -21.72 -9.99 13.21
CA SER A 38 -21.45 -11.39 12.84
C SER A 38 -21.36 -12.32 14.04
N LYS A 39 -21.07 -11.79 15.26
CA LYS A 39 -20.90 -12.55 16.52
C LYS A 39 -19.88 -13.70 16.44
N THR A 40 -19.08 -13.73 15.39
CA THR A 40 -18.05 -14.75 15.16
C THR A 40 -16.87 -14.57 16.11
N ALA A 41 -16.61 -13.34 16.53
CA ALA A 41 -15.52 -13.00 17.44
C ALA A 41 -16.03 -12.11 18.59
N SER A 42 -15.37 -12.20 19.75
CA SER A 42 -15.68 -11.29 20.85
C SER A 42 -15.25 -9.85 20.52
N PRO A 43 -15.93 -8.82 21.08
CA PRO A 43 -15.51 -7.45 20.89
C PRO A 43 -14.03 -7.19 21.21
N GLN A 44 -13.52 -7.88 22.24
CA GLN A 44 -12.11 -7.79 22.62
C GLN A 44 -11.18 -8.32 21.54
N MET A 45 -11.55 -9.43 20.87
CA MET A 45 -10.76 -9.97 19.75
C MET A 45 -10.79 -9.03 18.55
N LEU A 46 -11.93 -8.42 18.22
CA LEU A 46 -12.05 -7.47 17.11
C LEU A 46 -11.17 -6.24 17.35
N PHE A 47 -11.21 -5.66 18.56
CA PHE A 47 -10.35 -4.54 18.91
C PHE A 47 -8.87 -4.92 18.99
N ALA A 48 -8.55 -6.14 19.45
CA ALA A 48 -7.17 -6.62 19.45
C ALA A 48 -6.64 -6.82 18.02
N ALA A 49 -7.47 -7.34 17.11
CA ALA A 49 -7.13 -7.47 15.70
C ALA A 49 -6.92 -6.10 15.03
N LEU A 50 -7.82 -5.13 15.30
CA LEU A 50 -7.70 -3.77 14.81
C LEU A 50 -6.40 -3.11 15.32
N LEU A 51 -6.12 -3.20 16.61
CA LEU A 51 -4.88 -2.69 17.20
C LEU A 51 -3.65 -3.38 16.62
N GLY A 52 -3.70 -4.70 16.47
CA GLY A 52 -2.63 -5.49 15.87
C GLY A 52 -2.33 -5.06 14.44
N GLY A 53 -3.37 -4.85 13.62
CA GLY A 53 -3.25 -4.32 12.27
C GLY A 53 -2.62 -2.93 12.24
N LEU A 54 -3.10 -2.01 13.07
CA LEU A 54 -2.53 -0.66 13.16
C LEU A 54 -1.05 -0.68 13.58
N LEU A 55 -0.69 -1.50 14.57
CA LEU A 55 0.70 -1.63 15.00
C LEU A 55 1.57 -2.29 13.94
N PHE A 56 1.05 -3.27 13.21
CA PHE A 56 1.74 -3.93 12.12
C PHE A 56 2.07 -2.94 11.00
N PHE A 57 1.09 -2.17 10.52
CA PHE A 57 1.33 -1.16 9.50
C PHE A 57 2.22 -0.02 9.97
N TRP A 58 2.06 0.43 11.23
CA TRP A 58 2.96 1.40 11.82
C TRP A 58 4.40 0.89 11.88
N LEU A 59 4.60 -0.40 12.22
CA LEU A 59 5.92 -1.01 12.25
C LEU A 59 6.53 -1.11 10.85
N LEU A 60 5.74 -1.50 9.85
CA LEU A 60 6.17 -1.53 8.43
C LEU A 60 6.65 -0.14 7.98
N GLU A 61 5.87 0.90 8.25
CA GLU A 61 6.24 2.28 7.95
C GLU A 61 7.55 2.68 8.65
N LYS A 62 7.71 2.31 9.92
CA LYS A 62 8.95 2.60 10.66
C LYS A 62 10.16 1.85 10.11
N VAL A 63 10.00 0.59 9.72
CA VAL A 63 11.09 -0.20 9.11
C VAL A 63 11.51 0.41 7.78
N GLU A 64 10.57 0.88 6.98
CA GLU A 64 10.84 1.56 5.72
C GLU A 64 11.56 2.90 5.95
N LEU A 65 11.07 3.71 6.89
CA LEU A 65 11.70 4.98 7.28
C LEU A 65 13.11 4.78 7.86
N TYR A 66 13.33 3.75 8.71
CA TYR A 66 14.66 3.43 9.25
C TYR A 66 15.66 3.08 8.16
N ARG A 67 15.23 2.40 7.10
CA ARG A 67 16.10 2.12 5.95
C ARG A 67 16.52 3.38 5.20
N HIS A 68 15.65 4.41 5.16
CA HIS A 68 15.98 5.70 4.55
C HIS A 68 16.88 6.59 5.43
N VAL A 69 16.76 6.54 6.76
CA VAL A 69 17.48 7.42 7.68
C VAL A 69 18.94 6.98 7.93
N HIS A 70 19.24 5.69 7.90
CA HIS A 70 20.60 5.19 8.09
C HIS A 70 21.60 5.53 6.97
N HIS A 71 21.17 6.25 5.93
CA HIS A 71 22.05 6.76 4.86
C HIS A 71 22.42 8.23 5.01
N HIS A 72 21.99 8.92 6.08
CA HIS A 72 22.26 10.36 6.26
C HIS A 72 23.02 10.75 7.54
N GLU A 73 23.45 9.83 8.40
CA GLU A 73 24.29 10.15 9.54
C GLU A 73 25.73 9.73 9.28
N GLY A 74 26.51 10.64 8.67
CA GLY A 74 27.94 10.56 8.56
C GLY A 74 28.51 11.58 7.57
N ASP A 75 29.04 12.65 8.15
CA ASP A 75 29.95 13.65 7.60
C ASP A 75 29.35 14.98 7.15
N GLY A 76 29.55 15.96 8.05
CA GLY A 76 29.53 17.38 7.70
C GLY A 76 30.72 17.76 6.82
N HIS A 77 30.55 17.72 5.52
CA HIS A 77 31.33 18.46 4.54
C HIS A 77 30.48 18.66 3.29
N ASP A 78 30.39 19.92 2.89
CA ASP A 78 29.89 20.37 1.59
C ASP A 78 30.55 19.59 0.45
N HIS A 79 29.81 18.66 -0.19
CA HIS A 79 30.24 18.08 -1.45
C HIS A 79 29.05 17.90 -2.38
N HIS A 80 29.26 18.34 -3.60
CA HIS A 80 28.45 18.11 -4.77
C HIS A 80 27.77 16.74 -4.73
N HIS A 81 26.45 16.73 -4.82
CA HIS A 81 25.63 15.52 -4.89
C HIS A 81 26.04 14.66 -6.10
N HIS A 82 27.05 13.82 -5.94
CA HIS A 82 27.22 12.68 -6.81
C HIS A 82 26.14 11.66 -6.48
N PHE A 83 25.22 11.51 -7.40
CA PHE A 83 24.18 10.49 -7.35
C PHE A 83 24.85 9.12 -7.32
N ASP A 84 24.82 8.44 -6.15
CA ASP A 84 25.35 7.10 -6.00
C ASP A 84 24.32 6.08 -6.52
N ALA A 85 24.54 5.61 -7.74
CA ALA A 85 23.63 4.68 -8.41
C ALA A 85 23.49 3.33 -7.68
N ASP A 86 24.51 2.91 -6.92
CA ASP A 86 24.47 1.64 -6.18
C ASP A 86 23.59 1.76 -4.92
N GLN A 87 23.60 2.91 -4.26
CA GLN A 87 22.73 3.18 -3.10
C GLN A 87 21.27 3.39 -3.56
N ALA A 88 21.08 4.12 -4.65
CA ALA A 88 19.78 4.33 -5.26
C ALA A 88 19.13 3.00 -5.71
N GLY A 89 19.93 2.08 -6.29
CA GLY A 89 19.44 0.75 -6.70
C GLY A 89 18.93 -0.10 -5.54
N LYS A 90 19.58 -0.01 -4.36
CA LYS A 90 19.12 -0.71 -3.15
C LYS A 90 17.82 -0.15 -2.60
N GLY A 91 17.62 1.17 -2.67
CA GLY A 91 16.37 1.82 -2.29
C GLY A 91 15.21 1.41 -3.20
N GLY A 92 15.43 1.34 -4.50
CA GLY A 92 14.42 0.92 -5.47
C GLY A 92 13.92 -0.51 -5.25
N LEU A 93 14.81 -1.45 -4.89
CA LEU A 93 14.39 -2.83 -4.56
C LEU A 93 13.56 -2.89 -3.28
N ALA A 94 13.91 -2.12 -2.25
CA ALA A 94 13.15 -2.08 -1.00
C ALA A 94 11.72 -1.56 -1.22
N VAL A 95 11.57 -0.52 -2.05
CA VAL A 95 10.27 0.01 -2.45
C VAL A 95 9.46 -1.06 -3.17
N LEU A 96 10.02 -1.74 -4.17
CA LEU A 96 9.31 -2.80 -4.89
C LEU A 96 8.86 -3.97 -4.01
N VAL A 97 9.67 -4.37 -3.03
CA VAL A 97 9.29 -5.44 -2.09
C VAL A 97 8.18 -4.96 -1.16
N GLY A 98 8.28 -3.73 -0.64
CA GLY A 98 7.26 -3.13 0.23
C GLY A 98 5.93 -2.98 -0.51
N ASP A 99 5.98 -2.42 -1.71
CA ASP A 99 4.83 -2.24 -2.58
C ASP A 99 4.20 -3.58 -2.99
N GLY A 100 4.99 -4.59 -3.35
CA GLY A 100 4.48 -5.93 -3.64
C GLY A 100 3.75 -6.58 -2.46
N ILE A 101 4.22 -6.38 -1.22
CA ILE A 101 3.54 -6.86 -0.01
C ILE A 101 2.24 -6.09 0.21
N HIS A 102 2.27 -4.76 0.04
CA HIS A 102 1.10 -3.90 0.15
C HIS A 102 0.01 -4.32 -0.85
N ASN A 103 0.36 -4.39 -2.12
CA ASN A 103 -0.52 -4.85 -3.19
C ASN A 103 -1.10 -6.24 -2.94
N PHE A 104 -0.31 -7.17 -2.42
CA PHE A 104 -0.78 -8.50 -2.03
C PHE A 104 -1.87 -8.41 -0.96
N CYS A 105 -1.66 -7.61 0.09
CA CYS A 105 -2.64 -7.40 1.16
C CYS A 105 -3.92 -6.76 0.61
N ASP A 106 -3.80 -5.82 -0.31
CA ASP A 106 -4.94 -5.18 -0.96
C ASP A 106 -5.80 -6.17 -1.74
N GLY A 107 -5.16 -7.08 -2.47
CA GLY A 107 -5.86 -8.17 -3.14
C GLY A 107 -6.62 -9.08 -2.19
N VAL A 108 -6.00 -9.44 -1.06
CA VAL A 108 -6.64 -10.22 0.02
C VAL A 108 -7.85 -9.48 0.58
N ILE A 109 -7.72 -8.19 0.89
CA ILE A 109 -8.79 -7.36 1.44
C ILE A 109 -9.96 -7.22 0.46
N ILE A 110 -9.67 -6.96 -0.82
CA ILE A 110 -10.72 -6.88 -1.87
C ILE A 110 -11.49 -8.19 -1.96
N ALA A 111 -10.79 -9.32 -2.06
CA ALA A 111 -11.44 -10.62 -2.20
C ALA A 111 -12.28 -10.96 -0.96
N ALA A 112 -11.73 -10.76 0.24
CA ALA A 112 -12.47 -10.97 1.49
C ALA A 112 -13.73 -10.10 1.58
N ALA A 113 -13.64 -8.83 1.16
CA ALA A 113 -14.79 -7.93 1.12
C ALA A 113 -15.87 -8.40 0.11
N PHE A 114 -15.48 -8.91 -1.05
CA PHE A 114 -16.43 -9.48 -2.02
C PHE A 114 -17.08 -10.78 -1.54
N LEU A 115 -16.35 -11.61 -0.79
CA LEU A 115 -16.90 -12.81 -0.19
C LEU A 115 -17.94 -12.49 0.91
N ALA A 116 -17.75 -11.37 1.63
CA ALA A 116 -18.69 -10.92 2.64
C ALA A 116 -19.96 -10.31 2.01
N ASP A 117 -19.80 -9.31 1.15
CA ASP A 117 -20.90 -8.64 0.43
C ASP A 117 -20.38 -7.94 -0.84
N ALA A 118 -21.13 -8.07 -1.93
CA ALA A 118 -20.73 -7.49 -3.22
C ALA A 118 -20.63 -5.95 -3.19
N LYS A 119 -21.47 -5.25 -2.42
CA LYS A 119 -21.39 -3.78 -2.31
C LYS A 119 -20.18 -3.36 -1.50
N LEU A 120 -19.89 -4.10 -0.42
CA LEU A 120 -18.69 -3.91 0.37
C LEU A 120 -17.43 -4.14 -0.49
N GLY A 121 -17.39 -5.23 -1.26
CA GLY A 121 -16.31 -5.51 -2.20
C GLY A 121 -16.08 -4.39 -3.22
N MET A 122 -17.17 -3.89 -3.81
CA MET A 122 -17.08 -2.76 -4.75
C MET A 122 -16.57 -1.47 -4.09
N ALA A 123 -17.07 -1.13 -2.89
CA ALA A 123 -16.62 0.05 -2.15
C ALA A 123 -15.14 -0.05 -1.79
N THR A 124 -14.71 -1.21 -1.29
CA THR A 124 -13.32 -1.49 -0.94
C THR A 124 -12.41 -1.44 -2.17
N ALA A 125 -12.80 -2.07 -3.28
CA ALA A 125 -12.03 -2.03 -4.52
C ALA A 125 -11.87 -0.61 -5.06
N LEU A 126 -12.93 0.21 -5.04
CA LEU A 126 -12.84 1.61 -5.46
C LEU A 126 -11.92 2.43 -4.55
N ALA A 127 -11.98 2.20 -3.24
CA ALA A 127 -11.10 2.87 -2.28
C ALA A 127 -9.64 2.51 -2.52
N ILE A 128 -9.35 1.23 -2.74
CA ILE A 128 -8.00 0.73 -3.02
C ILE A 128 -7.48 1.30 -4.34
N VAL A 129 -8.23 1.20 -5.44
CA VAL A 129 -7.81 1.79 -6.72
C VAL A 129 -7.54 3.29 -6.61
N ALA A 130 -8.30 4.01 -5.78
CA ALA A 130 -8.11 5.44 -5.60
C ALA A 130 -6.79 5.80 -4.90
N HIS A 131 -6.26 4.95 -4.00
CA HIS A 131 -4.96 5.18 -3.39
C HIS A 131 -3.80 4.56 -4.18
N GLU A 132 -4.03 3.47 -4.88
CA GLU A 132 -3.02 2.82 -5.71
C GLU A 132 -2.49 3.73 -6.83
N ILE A 133 -3.37 4.51 -7.48
CA ILE A 133 -2.95 5.42 -8.55
C ILE A 133 -1.87 6.41 -8.09
N PRO A 134 -2.03 7.16 -6.99
CA PRO A 134 -0.96 8.02 -6.47
C PRO A 134 0.29 7.26 -6.03
N GLN A 135 0.14 6.09 -5.42
CA GLN A 135 1.24 5.25 -4.94
C GLN A 135 2.10 4.77 -6.09
N GLU A 136 1.50 4.15 -7.10
CA GLU A 136 2.17 3.66 -8.31
C GLU A 136 2.93 4.76 -9.06
N VAL A 137 2.36 5.98 -9.11
CA VAL A 137 3.06 7.14 -9.67
C VAL A 137 4.27 7.51 -8.82
N GLY A 138 4.15 7.46 -7.48
CA GLY A 138 5.25 7.71 -6.55
C GLY A 138 6.38 6.70 -6.74
N ASP A 139 6.06 5.42 -6.75
CA ASP A 139 7.01 4.32 -6.90
C ASP A 139 7.71 4.35 -8.24
N PHE A 140 6.97 4.64 -9.32
CA PHE A 140 7.56 4.86 -10.62
C PHE A 140 8.63 5.97 -10.61
N ILE A 141 8.37 7.09 -9.92
CA ILE A 141 9.34 8.19 -9.79
C ILE A 141 10.55 7.75 -8.96
N VAL A 142 10.35 7.02 -7.86
CA VAL A 142 11.44 6.47 -7.03
C VAL A 142 12.30 5.52 -7.83
N LEU A 143 11.71 4.61 -8.62
CA LEU A 143 12.43 3.67 -9.46
C LEU A 143 13.24 4.38 -10.56
N LEU A 144 12.71 5.46 -11.16
CA LEU A 144 13.46 6.29 -12.10
C LEU A 144 14.66 6.97 -11.41
N ASN A 145 14.46 7.51 -10.21
CA ASN A 145 15.52 8.12 -9.41
C ASN A 145 16.57 7.09 -8.96
N ALA A 146 16.17 5.83 -8.77
CA ALA A 146 17.07 4.71 -8.53
C ALA A 146 17.88 4.27 -9.78
N GLY A 147 17.75 4.99 -10.90
CA GLY A 147 18.53 4.75 -12.12
C GLY A 147 17.92 3.71 -13.07
N LEU A 148 16.69 3.23 -12.82
CA LEU A 148 16.03 2.33 -13.76
C LEU A 148 15.58 3.06 -15.01
N SER A 149 15.67 2.38 -16.16
CA SER A 149 15.07 2.90 -17.38
C SER A 149 13.52 2.90 -17.27
N ARG A 150 12.86 3.82 -17.97
CA ARG A 150 11.38 3.92 -17.95
C ARG A 150 10.66 2.61 -18.19
N ARG A 151 11.18 1.77 -19.12
CA ARG A 151 10.58 0.46 -19.41
C ARG A 151 10.71 -0.49 -18.24
N ARG A 152 11.87 -0.52 -17.56
CA ARG A 152 12.09 -1.38 -16.39
C ARG A 152 11.28 -0.89 -15.20
N ALA A 153 11.22 0.41 -14.95
CA ALA A 153 10.41 0.98 -13.89
C ALA A 153 8.92 0.64 -14.06
N LEU A 154 8.37 0.81 -15.26
CA LEU A 154 6.98 0.41 -15.56
C LEU A 154 6.75 -1.10 -15.44
N LEU A 155 7.71 -1.92 -15.87
CA LEU A 155 7.59 -3.37 -15.76
C LEU A 155 7.57 -3.82 -14.28
N PHE A 156 8.45 -3.28 -13.46
CA PHE A 156 8.50 -3.63 -12.04
C PHE A 156 7.26 -3.14 -11.27
N ASN A 157 6.78 -1.94 -11.56
CA ASN A 157 5.51 -1.43 -11.04
C ASN A 157 4.34 -2.36 -11.41
N ALA A 158 4.24 -2.74 -12.67
CA ALA A 158 3.20 -3.66 -13.11
C ALA A 158 3.34 -5.07 -12.49
N LEU A 159 4.56 -5.51 -12.21
CA LEU A 159 4.80 -6.80 -11.55
C LEU A 159 4.43 -6.77 -10.06
N SER A 160 4.69 -5.64 -9.35
CA SER A 160 4.21 -5.48 -7.97
C SER A 160 2.69 -5.46 -7.90
N GLY A 161 2.01 -4.76 -8.83
CA GLY A 161 0.56 -4.78 -8.92
C GLY A 161 -0.05 -6.17 -9.18
N LEU A 162 0.68 -7.10 -9.82
CA LEU A 162 0.23 -8.49 -9.96
C LEU A 162 0.13 -9.23 -8.61
N ALA A 163 0.81 -8.76 -7.58
CA ALA A 163 0.71 -9.35 -6.25
C ALA A 163 -0.70 -9.24 -5.68
N SER A 164 -1.46 -8.19 -6.02
CA SER A 164 -2.86 -8.04 -5.62
C SER A 164 -3.74 -9.12 -6.24
N VAL A 165 -3.50 -9.47 -7.50
CA VAL A 165 -4.22 -10.56 -8.17
C VAL A 165 -3.91 -11.90 -7.48
N ILE A 166 -2.66 -12.13 -7.11
CA ILE A 166 -2.25 -13.35 -6.39
C ILE A 166 -2.96 -13.40 -5.03
N GLY A 167 -2.95 -12.31 -4.26
CA GLY A 167 -3.64 -12.21 -2.97
C GLY A 167 -5.13 -12.52 -3.09
N GLY A 168 -5.80 -11.91 -4.07
CA GLY A 168 -7.21 -12.15 -4.35
C GLY A 168 -7.53 -13.59 -4.73
N VAL A 169 -6.75 -14.19 -5.64
CA VAL A 169 -6.94 -15.59 -6.06
C VAL A 169 -6.72 -16.57 -4.92
N LEU A 170 -5.75 -16.33 -4.04
CA LEU A 170 -5.50 -17.19 -2.88
C LEU A 170 -6.69 -17.21 -1.90
N VAL A 171 -7.33 -16.06 -1.69
CA VAL A 171 -8.56 -15.98 -0.88
C VAL A 171 -9.71 -16.70 -1.57
N ASP A 172 -9.95 -16.42 -2.86
CA ASP A 172 -11.05 -17.02 -3.62
C ASP A 172 -10.90 -18.54 -3.77
N SER A 173 -9.68 -19.05 -3.83
CA SER A 173 -9.39 -20.50 -3.92
C SER A 173 -9.65 -21.28 -2.64
N GLY A 174 -10.07 -20.61 -1.55
CA GLY A 174 -10.30 -21.25 -0.25
C GLY A 174 -9.01 -21.70 0.46
N MET A 175 -7.84 -21.23 0.03
CA MET A 175 -6.59 -21.54 0.72
C MET A 175 -6.55 -20.96 2.15
N PHE A 176 -7.34 -19.91 2.39
CA PHE A 176 -7.65 -19.37 3.71
C PHE A 176 -9.07 -19.78 4.08
N ASP A 177 -9.27 -21.05 4.46
CA ASP A 177 -10.57 -21.55 4.90
C ASP A 177 -10.86 -21.02 6.31
N TRP A 178 -11.65 -19.94 6.38
CA TRP A 178 -12.05 -19.30 7.64
C TRP A 178 -13.11 -20.11 8.41
N ASP A 179 -13.73 -21.12 7.76
CA ASP A 179 -14.80 -21.94 8.32
C ASP A 179 -14.29 -23.26 8.94
N ALA A 180 -12.97 -23.50 8.95
CA ALA A 180 -12.36 -24.76 9.42
C ALA A 180 -12.09 -24.82 10.93
N SER A 181 -12.67 -23.91 11.76
CA SER A 181 -12.46 -23.90 13.21
C SER A 181 -13.76 -23.86 14.01
#